data_e7f7eb82082f771945198e8220940e0a
#
_entry.id   e7f7eb82082f771945198e8220940e0a
#
_cell.length_a   1.000
_cell.length_b   1.000
_cell.length_c   1.000
_cell.angle_alpha   90.00
_cell.angle_beta   90.00
_cell.angle_gamma   90.00
#
_symmetry.space_group_name_H-M   'P 1'
#
loop_
_entity.id
_entity.type
_entity.pdbx_description
1 polymer ?
#
loop_
_entity_poly.entity_id
_entity_poly.type
_entity_poly.pdbx_seq_one_letter_code
_entity_poly.pdbx_strand_id
1 'polypeptide(L)'
;MAKRIITLTFLIIMGISNSNLAQSGPFVPADFKVPDTLENQYFRIRMLTVNDVVKDYDAVMTSIEHLQEMYPTSSWPTKELTFEQDLIDLGWHQKEFQKRSSFAYTVVSLDESEVIGCLYINPTSKGDYDAEITMWVRASVLDQGLDAILFNTVKEWVVKDWPFEKVAYPGREISWEDWELLK
;
A
#
# COMPACT_ATOMS: atom_id res chain seq x y z
N MET A 1 -77.78 11.68 23.22
CA MET A 1 -76.48 12.35 23.00
C MET A 1 -75.36 11.29 22.91
N ALA A 2 -74.95 10.95 21.72
CA ALA A 2 -73.90 9.92 21.50
C ALA A 2 -72.55 10.63 21.40
N LYS A 3 -71.61 10.32 22.31
CA LYS A 3 -70.21 10.78 22.24
C LYS A 3 -69.44 9.90 21.25
N ARG A 4 -69.00 10.49 20.14
CA ARG A 4 -68.02 9.85 19.22
C ARG A 4 -66.64 9.96 19.83
N ILE A 5 -66.02 8.81 20.09
CA ILE A 5 -64.63 8.68 20.46
C ILE A 5 -63.84 8.59 19.14
N ILE A 6 -62.98 9.59 18.88
CA ILE A 6 -62.06 9.59 17.77
C ILE A 6 -60.77 8.94 18.27
N THR A 7 -60.49 7.72 17.82
CA THR A 7 -59.22 7.04 18.09
C THR A 7 -58.21 7.51 17.07
N LEU A 8 -57.20 8.26 17.53
CA LEU A 8 -56.11 8.75 16.73
C LEU A 8 -55.04 7.64 16.67
N THR A 9 -54.94 6.95 15.56
CA THR A 9 -53.92 5.94 15.36
C THR A 9 -52.63 6.62 14.92
N PHE A 10 -51.62 6.64 15.79
CA PHE A 10 -50.28 7.13 15.50
C PHE A 10 -49.53 6.04 14.70
N LEU A 11 -49.31 6.29 13.42
CA LEU A 11 -48.49 5.45 12.59
C LEU A 11 -47.01 5.82 12.84
N ILE A 12 -46.32 5.02 13.63
CA ILE A 12 -44.86 5.16 13.81
C ILE A 12 -44.19 4.57 12.55
N ILE A 13 -43.78 5.45 11.65
CA ILE A 13 -42.88 5.06 10.55
C ILE A 13 -41.49 4.89 11.15
N MET A 14 -41.12 3.64 11.45
CA MET A 14 -39.70 3.30 11.70
C MET A 14 -38.94 3.48 10.40
N GLY A 15 -38.24 4.60 10.26
CA GLY A 15 -37.22 4.77 9.24
C GLY A 15 -36.10 3.76 9.47
N ILE A 16 -36.06 2.71 8.67
CA ILE A 16 -34.89 1.83 8.59
C ILE A 16 -33.80 2.66 7.94
N SER A 17 -32.95 3.27 8.79
CA SER A 17 -31.67 3.80 8.33
C SER A 17 -30.82 2.60 7.92
N ASN A 18 -30.81 2.29 6.62
CA ASN A 18 -29.78 1.45 6.05
C ASN A 18 -28.44 2.22 6.18
N SER A 19 -27.77 2.06 7.32
CA SER A 19 -26.34 2.29 7.38
C SER A 19 -25.71 1.26 6.42
N ASN A 20 -25.41 1.68 5.21
CA ASN A 20 -24.46 1.00 4.36
C ASN A 20 -23.14 0.99 5.12
N LEU A 21 -22.92 -0.03 5.96
CA LEU A 21 -21.60 -0.50 6.25
C LEU A 21 -21.09 -0.96 4.89
N ALA A 22 -20.31 -0.12 4.25
CA ALA A 22 -19.50 -0.53 3.12
C ALA A 22 -18.68 -1.71 3.63
N GLN A 23 -19.18 -2.92 3.39
CA GLN A 23 -18.41 -4.14 3.55
C GLN A 23 -17.33 -3.98 2.49
N SER A 24 -16.15 -3.55 2.90
CA SER A 24 -15.01 -3.50 2.00
C SER A 24 -14.82 -4.92 1.47
N GLY A 25 -15.16 -5.12 0.21
CA GLY A 25 -14.91 -6.36 -0.49
C GLY A 25 -13.42 -6.72 -0.40
N PRO A 26 -13.00 -7.89 -0.84
CA PRO A 26 -11.59 -8.22 -0.90
C PRO A 26 -10.86 -7.17 -1.76
N PHE A 27 -9.64 -6.80 -1.37
CA PHE A 27 -8.84 -5.77 -2.05
C PHE A 27 -8.66 -6.05 -3.56
N VAL A 28 -8.56 -7.32 -3.93
CA VAL A 28 -8.55 -7.76 -5.33
C VAL A 28 -9.55 -8.91 -5.52
N PRO A 29 -10.13 -9.09 -6.72
CA PRO A 29 -11.05 -10.20 -7.01
C PRO A 29 -10.46 -11.55 -6.57
N ALA A 30 -11.31 -12.46 -6.08
CA ALA A 30 -10.86 -13.74 -5.53
C ALA A 30 -10.13 -14.62 -6.56
N ASP A 31 -10.52 -14.53 -7.83
CA ASP A 31 -9.94 -15.24 -8.97
C ASP A 31 -8.78 -14.49 -9.63
N PHE A 32 -8.49 -13.26 -9.21
CA PHE A 32 -7.35 -12.50 -9.72
C PHE A 32 -6.04 -13.20 -9.37
N LYS A 33 -5.20 -13.41 -10.36
CA LYS A 33 -3.85 -13.96 -10.15
C LYS A 33 -2.89 -12.82 -9.84
N VAL A 34 -2.55 -12.70 -8.55
CA VAL A 34 -1.57 -11.70 -8.11
C VAL A 34 -0.23 -11.98 -8.81
N PRO A 35 0.34 -11.00 -9.52
CA PRO A 35 1.64 -11.17 -10.15
C PRO A 35 2.74 -11.46 -9.11
N ASP A 36 3.50 -12.52 -9.30
CA ASP A 36 4.54 -12.94 -8.36
C ASP A 36 5.85 -12.17 -8.54
N THR A 37 6.14 -11.76 -9.78
CA THR A 37 7.42 -11.17 -10.15
C THR A 37 7.30 -10.28 -11.37
N LEU A 38 8.18 -9.29 -11.43
CA LEU A 38 8.47 -8.47 -12.59
C LEU A 38 10.00 -8.33 -12.69
N GLU A 39 10.56 -8.44 -13.88
CA GLU A 39 11.99 -8.27 -14.08
C GLU A 39 12.24 -7.39 -15.29
N ASN A 40 13.25 -6.54 -15.20
CA ASN A 40 13.79 -5.77 -16.31
C ASN A 40 15.34 -5.85 -16.30
N GLN A 41 16.02 -5.06 -17.12
CA GLN A 41 17.49 -5.07 -17.20
C GLN A 41 18.22 -4.49 -15.98
N TYR A 42 17.50 -3.91 -15.02
CA TYR A 42 18.08 -3.20 -13.88
C TYR A 42 17.84 -3.94 -12.56
N PHE A 43 16.67 -4.54 -12.39
CA PHE A 43 16.24 -5.16 -11.13
C PHE A 43 15.16 -6.22 -11.36
N ARG A 44 14.93 -7.00 -10.32
CA ARG A 44 13.76 -7.88 -10.17
C ARG A 44 12.91 -7.39 -9.02
N ILE A 45 11.59 -7.34 -9.24
CA ILE A 45 10.56 -7.15 -8.22
C ILE A 45 9.95 -8.51 -7.94
N ARG A 46 9.88 -8.92 -6.68
CA ARG A 46 9.23 -10.17 -6.26
C ARG A 46 8.60 -10.01 -4.89
N MET A 47 7.69 -10.93 -4.53
CA MET A 47 7.08 -10.92 -3.21
C MET A 47 8.15 -10.77 -2.11
N LEU A 48 7.91 -9.81 -1.20
CA LEU A 48 8.72 -9.60 -0.01
C LEU A 48 8.48 -10.73 0.99
N THR A 49 9.55 -11.27 1.57
CA THR A 49 9.50 -12.35 2.55
C THR A 49 10.43 -12.08 3.73
N VAL A 50 10.20 -12.77 4.83
CA VAL A 50 11.09 -12.71 6.01
C VAL A 50 12.55 -13.11 5.69
N ASN A 51 12.78 -13.84 4.62
CA ASN A 51 14.14 -14.22 4.20
C ASN A 51 14.96 -13.03 3.67
N ASP A 52 14.29 -11.93 3.36
CA ASP A 52 14.93 -10.72 2.83
C ASP A 52 15.54 -9.84 3.94
N VAL A 53 15.20 -10.10 5.22
CA VAL A 53 15.48 -9.22 6.36
C VAL A 53 16.93 -8.74 6.47
N VAL A 54 17.93 -9.59 6.18
CA VAL A 54 19.34 -9.18 6.30
C VAL A 54 19.68 -8.07 5.29
N LYS A 55 19.17 -8.21 4.07
CA LYS A 55 19.44 -7.26 2.99
C LYS A 55 18.52 -6.04 3.07
N ASP A 56 17.28 -6.24 3.53
CA ASP A 56 16.31 -5.16 3.73
C ASP A 56 16.76 -4.23 4.85
N TYR A 57 17.13 -4.79 6.01
CA TYR A 57 17.66 -4.03 7.13
C TYR A 57 18.93 -3.21 6.75
N ASP A 58 19.85 -3.81 5.98
CA ASP A 58 21.00 -3.08 5.43
C ASP A 58 20.56 -1.91 4.53
N ALA A 59 19.63 -2.16 3.60
CA ALA A 59 19.14 -1.14 2.69
C ALA A 59 18.43 0.00 3.42
N VAL A 60 17.60 -0.30 4.42
CA VAL A 60 16.89 0.69 5.25
C VAL A 60 17.89 1.49 6.09
N MET A 61 18.76 0.82 6.85
CA MET A 61 19.66 1.48 7.81
C MET A 61 20.74 2.33 7.13
N THR A 62 21.10 1.98 5.90
CA THR A 62 22.03 2.80 5.09
C THR A 62 21.34 3.93 4.33
N SER A 63 20.00 4.09 4.47
CA SER A 63 19.20 5.05 3.72
C SER A 63 18.28 5.90 4.61
N ILE A 64 18.48 5.92 5.93
CA ILE A 64 17.58 6.56 6.90
C ILE A 64 17.21 7.99 6.51
N GLU A 65 18.19 8.83 6.25
CA GLU A 65 17.97 10.25 5.95
C GLU A 65 17.14 10.41 4.67
N HIS A 66 17.49 9.68 3.63
CA HIS A 66 16.74 9.67 2.36
C HIS A 66 15.29 9.19 2.55
N LEU A 67 15.08 8.12 3.30
CA LEU A 67 13.74 7.56 3.53
C LEU A 67 12.87 8.51 4.38
N GLN A 68 13.44 9.18 5.37
CA GLN A 68 12.72 10.20 6.15
C GLN A 68 12.32 11.41 5.29
N GLU A 69 13.14 11.80 4.31
CA GLU A 69 12.79 12.85 3.35
C GLU A 69 11.68 12.40 2.41
N MET A 70 11.68 11.14 1.98
CA MET A 70 10.62 10.58 1.13
C MET A 70 9.27 10.45 1.84
N TYR A 71 9.27 10.18 3.16
CA TYR A 71 8.08 9.95 3.97
C TYR A 71 7.94 10.97 5.11
N PRO A 72 7.78 12.26 4.82
CA PRO A 72 7.83 13.34 5.81
C PRO A 72 6.72 13.29 6.86
N THR A 73 5.67 12.53 6.62
CA THR A 73 4.55 12.31 7.56
C THR A 73 4.76 11.09 8.46
N SER A 74 5.85 10.33 8.24
CA SER A 74 6.21 9.14 9.01
C SER A 74 7.46 9.38 9.85
N SER A 75 7.56 8.73 11.00
CA SER A 75 8.81 8.67 11.77
C SER A 75 9.73 7.51 11.34
N TRP A 76 9.28 6.67 10.41
CA TRP A 76 10.05 5.54 9.90
C TRP A 76 10.99 5.96 8.75
N PRO A 77 12.18 5.36 8.66
CA PRO A 77 12.86 4.58 9.70
C PRO A 77 13.52 5.47 10.75
N THR A 78 13.70 4.94 11.96
CA THR A 78 14.50 5.62 12.98
C THR A 78 15.89 4.99 13.11
N LYS A 79 16.83 5.72 13.72
CA LYS A 79 18.18 5.19 13.99
C LYS A 79 18.18 4.04 15.01
N GLU A 80 17.10 3.93 15.78
CA GLU A 80 16.87 2.91 16.78
C GLU A 80 16.13 1.67 16.23
N LEU A 81 15.81 1.64 14.94
CA LEU A 81 15.22 0.45 14.32
C LEU A 81 16.14 -0.76 14.54
N THR A 82 15.61 -1.82 15.13
CA THR A 82 16.38 -3.04 15.35
C THR A 82 16.09 -4.07 14.25
N PHE A 83 17.02 -4.99 14.09
CA PHE A 83 16.86 -6.12 13.17
C PHE A 83 15.60 -6.96 13.47
N GLU A 84 15.27 -7.15 14.75
CA GLU A 84 14.08 -7.88 15.17
C GLU A 84 12.79 -7.14 14.80
N GLN A 85 12.78 -5.81 14.89
CA GLN A 85 11.63 -5.00 14.47
C GLN A 85 11.43 -5.10 12.96
N ASP A 86 12.50 -4.98 12.19
CA ASP A 86 12.45 -5.14 10.74
C ASP A 86 11.96 -6.54 10.33
N LEU A 87 12.47 -7.59 10.98
CA LEU A 87 11.99 -8.96 10.77
C LEU A 87 10.49 -9.12 11.06
N ILE A 88 9.99 -8.46 12.09
CA ILE A 88 8.55 -8.45 12.42
C ILE A 88 7.77 -7.75 11.33
N ASP A 89 8.23 -6.60 10.84
CA ASP A 89 7.58 -5.82 9.80
C ASP A 89 7.52 -6.62 8.47
N LEU A 90 8.61 -7.26 8.07
CA LEU A 90 8.61 -8.16 6.93
C LEU A 90 7.61 -9.31 7.10
N GLY A 91 7.52 -9.86 8.31
CA GLY A 91 6.56 -10.92 8.64
C GLY A 91 5.10 -10.47 8.50
N TRP A 92 4.80 -9.22 8.87
CA TRP A 92 3.48 -8.63 8.66
C TRP A 92 3.18 -8.46 7.17
N HIS A 93 4.09 -7.90 6.40
CA HIS A 93 3.94 -7.73 4.95
C HIS A 93 3.75 -9.07 4.22
N GLN A 94 4.54 -10.08 4.56
CA GLN A 94 4.39 -11.42 4.00
C GLN A 94 3.02 -12.03 4.32
N LYS A 95 2.53 -11.88 5.56
CA LYS A 95 1.20 -12.36 5.98
C LYS A 95 0.09 -11.64 5.23
N GLU A 96 0.17 -10.32 5.08
CA GLU A 96 -0.83 -9.52 4.36
C GLU A 96 -0.88 -9.89 2.89
N PHE A 97 0.25 -10.12 2.26
CA PHE A 97 0.34 -10.61 0.88
C PHE A 97 -0.39 -11.95 0.73
N GLN A 98 -0.11 -12.92 1.62
CA GLN A 98 -0.76 -14.23 1.63
C GLN A 98 -2.28 -14.14 1.89
N LYS A 99 -2.71 -13.17 2.70
CA LYS A 99 -4.14 -12.89 2.95
C LYS A 99 -4.78 -12.05 1.85
N ARG A 100 -4.01 -11.54 0.91
CA ARG A 100 -4.45 -10.68 -0.19
C ARG A 100 -5.09 -9.36 0.30
N SER A 101 -4.66 -8.87 1.46
CA SER A 101 -5.12 -7.61 2.05
C SER A 101 -4.26 -6.41 1.67
N SER A 102 -3.00 -6.63 1.38
CA SER A 102 -2.05 -5.71 0.77
C SER A 102 -0.93 -6.51 0.11
N PHE A 103 -0.10 -5.87 -0.72
CA PHE A 103 0.95 -6.56 -1.46
C PHE A 103 2.26 -5.79 -1.34
N ALA A 104 3.21 -6.34 -0.61
CA ALA A 104 4.56 -5.82 -0.51
C ALA A 104 5.52 -6.65 -1.35
N TYR A 105 6.35 -5.95 -2.11
CA TYR A 105 7.37 -6.55 -2.96
C TYR A 105 8.72 -5.98 -2.59
N THR A 106 9.73 -6.85 -2.56
CA THR A 106 11.13 -6.42 -2.51
C THR A 106 11.64 -6.19 -3.94
N VAL A 107 12.44 -5.16 -4.11
CA VAL A 107 13.16 -4.85 -5.35
C VAL A 107 14.60 -5.25 -5.12
N VAL A 108 15.09 -6.23 -5.88
CA VAL A 108 16.43 -6.79 -5.70
C VAL A 108 17.29 -6.61 -6.96
N SER A 109 18.60 -6.63 -6.79
CA SER A 109 19.54 -6.77 -7.91
C SER A 109 19.26 -8.06 -8.68
N LEU A 110 19.65 -8.15 -9.96
CA LEU A 110 19.37 -9.32 -10.80
C LEU A 110 20.00 -10.62 -10.27
N ASP A 111 21.11 -10.51 -9.57
CA ASP A 111 21.79 -11.63 -8.88
C ASP A 111 21.27 -11.85 -7.46
N GLU A 112 20.30 -11.02 -7.03
CA GLU A 112 19.70 -11.00 -5.69
C GLU A 112 20.72 -10.81 -4.54
N SER A 113 21.87 -10.25 -4.81
CA SER A 113 22.87 -9.95 -3.78
C SER A 113 22.47 -8.79 -2.87
N GLU A 114 21.65 -7.85 -3.35
CA GLU A 114 21.22 -6.65 -2.64
C GLU A 114 19.71 -6.42 -2.74
N VAL A 115 19.12 -5.87 -1.69
CA VAL A 115 17.82 -5.17 -1.75
C VAL A 115 18.09 -3.76 -2.25
N ILE A 116 17.48 -3.44 -3.40
CA ILE A 116 17.51 -2.11 -4.01
C ILE A 116 16.43 -1.20 -3.40
N GLY A 117 15.30 -1.77 -2.99
CA GLY A 117 14.17 -1.04 -2.41
C GLY A 117 12.95 -1.91 -2.19
N CYS A 118 11.83 -1.27 -1.89
CA CYS A 118 10.55 -1.95 -1.72
C CYS A 118 9.42 -1.20 -2.44
N LEU A 119 8.36 -1.94 -2.73
CA LEU A 119 7.11 -1.48 -3.32
C LEU A 119 5.95 -1.99 -2.49
N TYR A 120 5.00 -1.12 -2.17
CA TYR A 120 3.81 -1.43 -1.40
C TYR A 120 2.56 -1.04 -2.19
N ILE A 121 1.64 -2.00 -2.36
CA ILE A 121 0.33 -1.81 -3.00
C ILE A 121 -0.71 -2.04 -1.91
N ASN A 122 -1.33 -0.97 -1.45
CA ASN A 122 -2.25 -0.98 -0.33
C ASN A 122 -3.68 -0.59 -0.75
N PRO A 123 -4.71 -1.13 -0.11
CA PRO A 123 -6.04 -0.59 -0.22
C PRO A 123 -6.08 0.82 0.38
N THR A 124 -6.91 1.68 -0.17
CA THR A 124 -7.16 2.99 0.39
C THR A 124 -8.65 3.30 0.46
N SER A 125 -9.05 4.13 1.42
CA SER A 125 -10.40 4.70 1.50
C SER A 125 -10.40 6.18 1.11
N LYS A 126 -9.25 6.72 0.70
CA LYS A 126 -9.11 8.13 0.36
C LYS A 126 -9.56 8.40 -1.07
N GLY A 127 -10.43 9.39 -1.23
CA GLY A 127 -10.95 9.79 -2.54
C GLY A 127 -11.66 8.64 -3.26
N ASP A 128 -11.48 8.59 -4.59
CA ASP A 128 -12.05 7.56 -5.46
C ASP A 128 -10.98 6.58 -5.94
N TYR A 129 -9.90 6.37 -5.18
CA TYR A 129 -8.81 5.50 -5.59
C TYR A 129 -9.07 4.05 -5.18
N ASP A 130 -8.71 3.11 -6.08
CA ASP A 130 -8.79 1.67 -5.82
C ASP A 130 -7.61 1.18 -4.97
N ALA A 131 -6.47 1.83 -5.12
CA ALA A 131 -5.24 1.51 -4.42
C ALA A 131 -4.36 2.75 -4.21
N GLU A 132 -3.55 2.71 -3.17
CA GLU A 132 -2.39 3.57 -3.01
C GLU A 132 -1.10 2.77 -3.19
N ILE A 133 -0.15 3.33 -3.92
CA ILE A 133 1.14 2.68 -4.18
C ILE A 133 2.26 3.60 -3.74
N THR A 134 3.07 3.10 -2.84
CA THR A 134 4.29 3.74 -2.40
C THR A 134 5.50 2.86 -2.68
N MET A 135 6.65 3.45 -2.88
CA MET A 135 7.90 2.72 -3.15
C MET A 135 9.10 3.56 -2.81
N TRP A 136 10.19 2.90 -2.53
CA TRP A 136 11.48 3.54 -2.29
C TRP A 136 12.63 2.73 -2.86
N VAL A 137 13.74 3.39 -3.11
CA VAL A 137 15.04 2.76 -3.38
C VAL A 137 16.05 3.20 -2.35
N ARG A 138 17.06 2.37 -2.09
CA ARG A 138 18.16 2.71 -1.18
C ARG A 138 18.98 3.90 -1.69
N ALA A 139 19.55 4.67 -0.77
CA ALA A 139 20.28 5.89 -1.09
C ALA A 139 21.44 5.66 -2.08
N SER A 140 22.12 4.52 -1.99
CA SER A 140 23.30 4.20 -2.79
C SER A 140 23.03 4.04 -4.31
N VAL A 141 21.77 3.96 -4.73
CA VAL A 141 21.41 3.79 -6.15
C VAL A 141 20.71 5.01 -6.75
N LEU A 142 20.56 6.09 -6.00
CA LEU A 142 19.87 7.31 -6.46
C LEU A 142 20.59 7.94 -7.66
N ASP A 143 21.90 8.03 -7.61
CA ASP A 143 22.72 8.60 -8.70
C ASP A 143 22.65 7.76 -9.99
N GLN A 144 22.18 6.53 -9.90
CA GLN A 144 21.95 5.66 -11.07
C GLN A 144 20.57 5.89 -11.70
N GLY A 145 19.74 6.75 -11.10
CA GLY A 145 18.38 7.04 -11.57
C GLY A 145 17.38 5.89 -11.36
N LEU A 146 17.72 4.90 -10.51
CA LEU A 146 16.87 3.72 -10.32
C LEU A 146 15.52 4.04 -9.68
N ASP A 147 15.42 5.13 -8.92
CA ASP A 147 14.15 5.59 -8.36
C ASP A 147 13.13 5.93 -9.46
N ALA A 148 13.52 6.72 -10.43
CA ALA A 148 12.65 7.08 -11.56
C ALA A 148 12.34 5.86 -12.45
N ILE A 149 13.31 4.98 -12.65
CA ILE A 149 13.12 3.74 -13.42
C ILE A 149 12.12 2.83 -12.71
N LEU A 150 12.24 2.66 -11.39
CA LEU A 150 11.31 1.87 -10.60
C LEU A 150 9.88 2.44 -10.70
N PHE A 151 9.73 3.73 -10.48
CA PHE A 151 8.43 4.38 -10.55
C PHE A 151 7.73 4.18 -11.91
N ASN A 152 8.43 4.43 -13.02
CA ASN A 152 7.86 4.25 -14.35
C ASN A 152 7.53 2.79 -14.64
N THR A 153 8.43 1.86 -14.27
CA THR A 153 8.21 0.42 -14.43
C THR A 153 6.98 -0.05 -13.67
N VAL A 154 6.81 0.39 -12.42
CA VAL A 154 5.65 0.03 -11.59
C VAL A 154 4.36 0.60 -12.16
N LYS A 155 4.34 1.85 -12.63
CA LYS A 155 3.16 2.44 -13.25
C LYS A 155 2.69 1.65 -14.48
N GLU A 156 3.60 1.30 -15.37
CA GLU A 156 3.28 0.50 -16.55
C GLU A 156 2.78 -0.89 -16.17
N TRP A 157 3.43 -1.52 -15.17
CA TRP A 157 3.05 -2.84 -14.68
C TRP A 157 1.66 -2.85 -14.05
N VAL A 158 1.35 -1.85 -13.24
CA VAL A 158 0.04 -1.74 -12.57
C VAL A 158 -1.09 -1.56 -13.57
N VAL A 159 -0.92 -0.68 -14.55
CA VAL A 159 -1.91 -0.48 -15.62
C VAL A 159 -2.14 -1.74 -16.44
N LYS A 160 -1.10 -2.56 -16.66
CA LYS A 160 -1.17 -3.73 -17.51
C LYS A 160 -1.70 -4.97 -16.79
N ASP A 161 -1.24 -5.22 -15.57
CA ASP A 161 -1.35 -6.53 -14.93
C ASP A 161 -2.18 -6.52 -13.63
N TRP A 162 -2.65 -5.35 -13.16
CA TRP A 162 -3.45 -5.22 -11.95
C TRP A 162 -4.90 -4.79 -12.26
N PRO A 163 -5.87 -5.14 -11.40
CA PRO A 163 -7.28 -4.88 -11.66
C PRO A 163 -7.76 -3.49 -11.19
N PHE A 164 -6.85 -2.54 -11.07
CA PHE A 164 -7.14 -1.19 -10.58
C PHE A 164 -7.37 -0.23 -11.74
N GLU A 165 -8.45 0.57 -11.66
CA GLU A 165 -8.73 1.63 -12.64
C GLU A 165 -8.09 2.96 -12.23
N LYS A 166 -8.07 3.24 -10.92
CA LYS A 166 -7.61 4.52 -10.38
C LYS A 166 -6.64 4.32 -9.22
N VAL A 167 -5.39 4.61 -9.45
CA VAL A 167 -4.30 4.39 -8.49
C VAL A 167 -3.71 5.71 -8.04
N ALA A 168 -3.51 5.87 -6.74
CA ALA A 168 -2.81 6.99 -6.15
C ALA A 168 -1.32 6.67 -5.96
N TYR A 169 -0.47 7.67 -6.20
CA TYR A 169 0.97 7.63 -5.94
C TYR A 169 1.38 8.77 -5.00
N PRO A 170 1.11 8.65 -3.68
CA PRO A 170 1.46 9.67 -2.70
C PRO A 170 2.98 9.91 -2.65
N GLY A 171 3.37 11.18 -2.49
CA GLY A 171 4.76 11.59 -2.51
C GLY A 171 5.40 11.65 -3.91
N ARG A 172 4.61 11.34 -4.97
CA ARG A 172 5.07 11.37 -6.37
C ARG A 172 4.15 12.17 -7.28
N GLU A 173 2.97 11.67 -7.59
CA GLU A 173 1.97 12.39 -8.40
C GLU A 173 1.00 13.22 -7.56
N ILE A 174 0.88 12.87 -6.29
CA ILE A 174 0.08 13.60 -5.29
C ILE A 174 1.04 13.97 -4.17
N SER A 175 1.10 15.26 -3.79
CA SER A 175 1.91 15.67 -2.65
C SER A 175 1.41 15.01 -1.35
N TRP A 176 2.28 14.79 -0.38
CA TRP A 176 1.87 14.25 0.91
C TRP A 176 0.85 15.16 1.60
N GLU A 177 0.98 16.48 1.46
CA GLU A 177 0.03 17.45 2.00
C GLU A 177 -1.37 17.26 1.39
N ASP A 178 -1.47 17.21 0.05
CA ASP A 178 -2.76 16.98 -0.63
C ASP A 178 -3.33 15.60 -0.29
N TRP A 179 -2.46 14.57 -0.21
CA TRP A 179 -2.87 13.22 0.14
C TRP A 179 -3.50 13.14 1.54
N GLU A 180 -2.95 13.85 2.53
CA GLU A 180 -3.51 13.89 3.88
C GLU A 180 -4.85 14.64 3.96
N LEU A 181 -5.12 15.54 3.03
CA LEU A 181 -6.39 16.28 2.97
C LEU A 181 -7.53 15.48 2.33
N LEU A 182 -7.24 14.41 1.58
CA LEU A 182 -8.26 13.53 1.00
C LEU A 182 -8.99 12.72 2.10
N LYS A 183 -10.31 12.59 1.91
CA LYS A 183 -11.20 11.82 2.80
C LYS A 183 -11.59 10.52 2.15
#